data_18786c1c67b0851ab6c1c1f774d4705a
#
_entry.id   18786c1c67b0851ab6c1c1f774d4705a
#
_cell.length_a   1.000
_cell.length_b   1.000
_cell.length_c   1.000
_cell.angle_alpha   90.00
_cell.angle_beta   90.00
_cell.angle_gamma   90.00
#
_symmetry.space_group_name_H-M   'P 1'
#
loop_
_entity.id
_entity.type
_entity.pdbx_description
1 polymer ?
#
loop_
_entity_poly.entity_id
_entity_poly.type
_entity_poly.pdbx_seq_one_letter_code
_entity_poly.pdbx_strand_id
1 'polypeptide(L)'
;DNEQIATHLKAERIGKLQREAESEILLPLLNFLKQKKGVKILGNMDLSIDKKVPTISIDIKGDVDRVVQQLNKKGLMAGSGDFYAVRLLESLGIELPAGVLRLSFVHYTKSKEIDLLIEALDQIL
;
A
#
# COMPACT_ATOMS: atom_id res chain seq x y z
N ASP A 1 8.96 -34.65 12.69
CA ASP A 1 8.00 -34.78 13.78
C ASP A 1 6.62 -34.37 13.30
N ASN A 2 5.59 -35.21 13.47
CA ASN A 2 4.23 -35.01 12.95
C ASN A 2 3.58 -33.73 13.51
N GLU A 3 3.91 -33.34 14.72
CA GLU A 3 3.37 -32.15 15.39
C GLU A 3 3.95 -30.86 14.80
N GLN A 4 5.22 -30.85 14.45
CA GLN A 4 5.87 -29.71 13.76
C GLN A 4 5.34 -29.56 12.33
N ILE A 5 5.12 -30.64 11.62
CA ILE A 5 4.52 -30.63 10.26
C ILE A 5 3.09 -30.08 10.33
N ALA A 6 2.27 -30.52 11.30
CA ALA A 6 0.92 -30.04 11.48
C ALA A 6 0.88 -28.53 11.82
N THR A 7 1.81 -28.05 12.63
CA THR A 7 1.94 -26.63 12.99
C THR A 7 2.35 -25.80 11.78
N HIS A 8 3.30 -26.28 10.98
CA HIS A 8 3.74 -25.60 9.75
C HIS A 8 2.59 -25.48 8.74
N LEU A 9 1.85 -26.55 8.48
CA LEU A 9 0.69 -26.53 7.58
C LEU A 9 -0.42 -25.59 8.06
N LYS A 10 -0.65 -25.49 9.38
CA LYS A 10 -1.59 -24.52 9.94
C LYS A 10 -1.14 -23.07 9.69
N ALA A 11 0.15 -22.80 9.93
CA ALA A 11 0.71 -21.45 9.71
C ALA A 11 0.64 -21.04 8.23
N GLU A 12 0.95 -21.94 7.31
CA GLU A 12 0.81 -21.69 5.87
C GLU A 12 -0.64 -21.39 5.47
N ARG A 13 -1.58 -22.16 5.98
CA ARG A 13 -3.01 -21.98 5.70
C ARG A 13 -3.53 -20.65 6.23
N ILE A 14 -3.14 -20.27 7.45
CA ILE A 14 -3.50 -18.97 8.02
C ILE A 14 -2.90 -17.84 7.19
N GLY A 15 -1.62 -17.92 6.84
CA GLY A 15 -0.95 -16.94 6.00
C GLY A 15 -1.61 -16.78 4.63
N LYS A 16 -2.07 -17.87 4.03
CA LYS A 16 -2.80 -17.84 2.76
C LYS A 16 -4.13 -17.11 2.90
N LEU A 17 -4.93 -17.45 3.91
CA LEU A 17 -6.23 -16.80 4.16
C LEU A 17 -6.08 -15.30 4.44
N GLN A 18 -5.06 -14.90 5.19
CA GLN A 18 -4.76 -13.49 5.46
C GLN A 18 -4.43 -12.73 4.17
N ARG A 19 -3.57 -13.30 3.32
CA ARG A 19 -3.19 -12.68 2.03
C ARG A 19 -4.37 -12.58 1.07
N GLU A 20 -5.24 -13.59 1.01
CA GLU A 20 -6.46 -13.54 0.20
C GLU A 20 -7.38 -12.40 0.66
N ALA A 21 -7.64 -12.29 1.96
CA ALA A 21 -8.45 -11.22 2.53
C ALA A 21 -7.84 -9.83 2.28
N GLU A 22 -6.53 -9.67 2.46
CA GLU A 22 -5.82 -8.42 2.19
C GLU A 22 -5.91 -8.03 0.71
N SER A 23 -5.78 -8.99 -0.21
CA SER A 23 -5.87 -8.74 -1.65
C SER A 23 -7.27 -8.27 -2.06
N GLU A 24 -8.31 -8.89 -1.55
CA GLU A 24 -9.69 -8.49 -1.81
C GLU A 24 -9.98 -7.07 -1.32
N ILE A 25 -9.53 -6.72 -0.13
CA ILE A 25 -9.72 -5.39 0.47
C ILE A 25 -8.94 -4.31 -0.31
N LEU A 26 -7.74 -4.61 -0.79
CA LEU A 26 -6.89 -3.63 -1.49
C LEU A 26 -7.28 -3.41 -2.95
N LEU A 27 -8.00 -4.35 -3.58
CA LEU A 27 -8.35 -4.26 -5.00
C LEU A 27 -9.07 -2.97 -5.39
N PRO A 28 -10.08 -2.48 -4.65
CA PRO A 28 -10.74 -1.20 -4.96
C PRO A 28 -9.77 -0.02 -4.96
N LEU A 29 -8.89 0.05 -3.96
CA LEU A 29 -7.88 1.10 -3.86
C LEU A 29 -6.90 1.08 -5.04
N LEU A 30 -6.41 -0.09 -5.42
CA LEU A 30 -5.51 -0.24 -6.56
C LEU A 30 -6.18 0.17 -7.88
N ASN A 31 -7.44 -0.19 -8.07
CA ASN A 31 -8.20 0.22 -9.25
C ASN A 31 -8.41 1.73 -9.29
N PHE A 32 -8.74 2.36 -8.17
CA PHE A 32 -8.84 3.81 -8.06
C PHE A 32 -7.51 4.49 -8.41
N LEU A 33 -6.41 4.06 -7.81
CA LEU A 33 -5.09 4.65 -8.04
C LEU A 33 -4.61 4.50 -9.50
N LYS A 34 -4.91 3.38 -10.16
CA LYS A 34 -4.60 3.16 -11.58
C LYS A 34 -5.28 4.17 -12.51
N GLN A 35 -6.48 4.61 -12.15
CA GLN A 35 -7.28 5.53 -12.98
C GLN A 35 -6.97 6.99 -12.68
N LYS A 36 -6.34 7.29 -11.54
CA LYS A 36 -6.06 8.67 -11.12
C LYS A 36 -4.90 9.27 -11.92
N LYS A 37 -5.14 10.39 -12.58
CA LYS A 37 -4.09 11.09 -13.35
C LYS A 37 -3.01 11.65 -12.41
N GLY A 38 -1.75 11.55 -12.84
CA GLY A 38 -0.62 12.05 -12.04
C GLY A 38 -0.20 11.15 -10.89
N VAL A 39 -0.76 9.95 -10.81
CA VAL A 39 -0.44 8.92 -9.82
C VAL A 39 0.21 7.74 -10.52
N LYS A 40 1.34 7.28 -10.01
CA LYS A 40 2.03 6.08 -10.49
C LYS A 40 2.29 5.15 -9.31
N ILE A 41 1.73 3.96 -9.36
CA ILE A 41 2.01 2.93 -8.35
C ILE A 41 3.37 2.31 -8.66
N LEU A 42 4.23 2.21 -7.64
CA LEU A 42 5.53 1.61 -7.76
C LEU A 42 5.50 0.14 -7.37
N GLY A 43 6.29 -0.66 -8.07
CA GLY A 43 6.40 -2.09 -7.83
C GLY A 43 5.39 -2.94 -8.62
N ASN A 44 5.33 -4.22 -8.26
CA ASN A 44 4.48 -5.18 -8.94
C ASN A 44 3.02 -5.00 -8.52
N MET A 45 2.15 -4.82 -9.50
CA MET A 45 0.69 -4.69 -9.33
C MET A 45 -0.03 -6.04 -9.29
N ASP A 46 0.72 -7.12 -9.47
CA ASP A 46 0.17 -8.47 -9.41
C ASP A 46 -0.24 -8.80 -7.97
N LEU A 47 -1.55 -8.91 -7.74
CA LEU A 47 -2.15 -9.32 -6.46
C LEU A 47 -2.03 -10.82 -6.21
N SER A 48 -1.24 -11.55 -7.01
CA SER A 48 -1.01 -12.97 -6.74
C SER A 48 -0.43 -13.14 -5.34
N ILE A 49 -1.01 -14.10 -4.65
CA ILE A 49 -0.91 -14.36 -3.21
C ILE A 49 0.52 -14.39 -2.66
N ASP A 50 1.49 -14.76 -3.50
CA ASP A 50 2.87 -15.00 -3.05
C ASP A 50 3.81 -13.80 -3.22
N LYS A 51 3.36 -12.69 -3.82
CA LYS A 51 4.25 -11.61 -4.26
C LYS A 51 3.96 -10.23 -3.68
N LYS A 52 2.90 -10.05 -2.90
CA LYS A 52 2.52 -8.73 -2.40
C LYS A 52 2.54 -8.62 -0.89
N VAL A 53 3.25 -7.60 -0.44
CA VAL A 53 3.19 -7.09 0.93
C VAL A 53 2.04 -6.09 1.03
N PRO A 54 1.31 -5.96 2.14
CA PRO A 54 0.21 -5.01 2.31
C PRO A 54 0.71 -3.56 2.48
N THR A 55 1.57 -3.14 1.54
CA THR A 55 2.16 -1.80 1.47
C THR A 55 2.14 -1.35 0.02
N ILE A 56 1.64 -0.14 -0.22
CA ILE A 56 1.57 0.48 -1.54
C ILE A 56 2.43 1.74 -1.52
N SER A 57 3.38 1.83 -2.43
CA SER A 57 4.19 3.03 -2.66
C SER A 57 3.73 3.72 -3.94
N ILE A 58 3.52 5.02 -3.86
CA ILE A 58 2.92 5.82 -4.93
C ILE A 58 3.81 7.03 -5.19
N ASP A 59 4.20 7.19 -6.45
CA ASP A 59 4.75 8.43 -6.96
C ASP A 59 3.57 9.33 -7.39
N ILE A 60 3.51 10.54 -6.86
CA ILE A 60 2.48 11.53 -7.18
C ILE A 60 3.12 12.81 -7.71
N LYS A 61 2.48 13.43 -8.69
CA LYS A 61 2.87 14.77 -9.14
C LYS A 61 2.40 15.80 -8.14
N GLY A 62 3.33 16.38 -7.39
CA GLY A 62 3.02 17.42 -6.43
C GLY A 62 3.68 17.23 -5.06
N ASP A 63 3.16 17.91 -4.08
CA ASP A 63 3.69 17.92 -2.72
C ASP A 63 3.20 16.70 -1.93
N VAL A 64 4.05 15.67 -1.85
CA VAL A 64 3.78 14.43 -1.13
C VAL A 64 3.53 14.68 0.35
N ASP A 65 4.30 15.57 0.97
CA ASP A 65 4.17 15.88 2.40
C ASP A 65 2.83 16.54 2.71
N ARG A 66 2.35 17.41 1.82
CA ARG A 66 1.00 17.99 1.93
C ARG A 66 -0.08 16.90 1.90
N VAL A 67 0.04 15.95 1.00
CA VAL A 67 -0.92 14.81 0.92
C VAL A 67 -0.91 14.02 2.21
N VAL A 68 0.26 13.68 2.75
CA VAL A 68 0.41 12.97 4.02
C VAL A 68 -0.24 13.75 5.17
N GLN A 69 0.03 15.06 5.26
CA GLN A 69 -0.58 15.90 6.32
C GLN A 69 -2.11 15.93 6.22
N GLN A 70 -2.66 16.01 5.02
CA GLN A 70 -4.12 16.02 4.82
C GLN A 70 -4.76 14.67 5.16
N LEU A 71 -4.13 13.56 4.80
CA LEU A 71 -4.58 12.22 5.20
C LEU A 71 -4.55 12.05 6.72
N ASN A 72 -3.45 12.45 7.35
CA ASN A 72 -3.29 12.35 8.81
C ASN A 72 -4.33 13.19 9.57
N LYS A 73 -4.69 14.38 9.07
CA LYS A 73 -5.77 15.19 9.63
C LYS A 73 -7.15 14.51 9.56
N LYS A 74 -7.34 13.63 8.59
CA LYS A 74 -8.56 12.80 8.46
C LYS A 74 -8.48 11.50 9.26
N GLY A 75 -7.42 11.29 10.05
CA GLY A 75 -7.19 10.06 10.82
C GLY A 75 -6.68 8.89 9.99
N LEU A 76 -6.22 9.13 8.77
CA LEU A 76 -5.69 8.13 7.85
C LEU A 76 -4.16 8.20 7.87
N MET A 77 -3.52 7.14 8.37
CA MET A 77 -2.06 7.10 8.52
C MET A 77 -1.38 6.84 7.16
N ALA A 78 -0.52 7.76 6.78
CA ALA A 78 0.33 7.67 5.60
C ALA A 78 1.73 8.18 5.93
N GLY A 79 2.72 7.77 5.17
CA GLY A 79 4.09 8.25 5.27
C GLY A 79 4.62 8.75 3.93
N SER A 80 5.59 9.66 3.98
CA SER A 80 6.32 10.16 2.82
C SER A 80 7.82 9.95 3.01
N GLY A 81 8.58 9.94 1.93
CA GLY A 81 10.03 9.93 1.94
C GLY A 81 10.65 8.87 1.05
N ASP A 82 11.95 8.64 1.26
CA ASP A 82 12.75 7.68 0.48
C ASP A 82 12.73 6.26 1.05
N PHE A 83 12.36 6.10 2.31
CA PHE A 83 12.31 4.82 3.01
C PHE A 83 13.60 3.98 2.87
N TYR A 84 14.77 4.65 2.87
CA TYR A 84 16.09 4.09 2.66
C TYR A 84 16.36 3.52 1.25
N ALA A 85 15.50 3.83 0.29
CA ALA A 85 15.61 3.37 -1.10
C ALA A 85 16.10 4.49 -2.06
N VAL A 86 16.93 5.39 -1.60
CA VAL A 86 17.42 6.59 -2.32
C VAL A 86 17.84 6.26 -3.75
N ARG A 87 18.77 5.32 -3.93
CA ARG A 87 19.29 4.95 -5.26
C ARG A 87 18.22 4.38 -6.19
N LEU A 88 17.26 3.62 -5.64
CA LEU A 88 16.14 3.09 -6.41
C LEU A 88 15.23 4.21 -6.88
N LEU A 89 14.87 5.14 -5.98
CA LEU A 89 14.00 6.26 -6.31
C LEU A 89 14.64 7.18 -7.33
N GLU A 90 15.93 7.51 -7.18
CA GLU A 90 16.68 8.29 -8.17
C GLU A 90 16.71 7.63 -9.55
N SER A 91 16.92 6.29 -9.61
CA SER A 91 16.89 5.54 -10.86
C SER A 91 15.52 5.53 -11.54
N LEU A 92 14.46 5.72 -10.77
CA LEU A 92 13.08 5.86 -11.26
C LEU A 92 12.71 7.30 -11.61
N GLY A 93 13.62 8.26 -11.42
CA GLY A 93 13.39 9.68 -11.67
C GLY A 93 12.51 10.37 -10.64
N ILE A 94 12.44 9.83 -9.42
CA ILE A 94 11.66 10.40 -8.31
C ILE A 94 12.50 11.42 -7.58
N GLU A 95 11.94 12.62 -7.40
CA GLU A 95 12.63 13.72 -6.73
C GLU A 95 12.71 13.51 -5.22
N LEU A 96 13.90 13.76 -4.67
CA LEU A 96 14.16 13.76 -3.24
C LEU A 96 14.32 15.21 -2.73
N PRO A 97 14.00 15.48 -1.45
CA PRO A 97 13.71 14.54 -0.35
C PRO A 97 12.25 14.10 -0.24
N ALA A 98 11.33 14.67 -1.04
CA ALA A 98 9.90 14.35 -0.93
C ALA A 98 9.61 12.83 -1.09
N GLY A 99 10.29 12.16 -2.04
CA GLY A 99 10.18 10.72 -2.23
C GLY A 99 8.79 10.28 -2.68
N VAL A 100 8.29 9.22 -2.06
CA VAL A 100 7.01 8.60 -2.39
C VAL A 100 6.01 8.64 -1.24
N LEU A 101 4.73 8.61 -1.58
CA LEU A 101 3.66 8.34 -0.62
C LEU A 101 3.58 6.83 -0.36
N ARG A 102 3.62 6.43 0.91
CA ARG A 102 3.49 5.04 1.33
C ARG A 102 2.25 4.83 2.17
N LEU A 103 1.45 3.87 1.76
CA LEU A 103 0.27 3.38 2.46
C LEU A 103 0.54 1.96 2.91
N SER A 104 0.38 1.69 4.21
CA SER A 104 0.58 0.36 4.80
C SER A 104 -0.72 -0.13 5.43
N PHE A 105 -1.00 -1.41 5.24
CA PHE A 105 -2.23 -2.05 5.69
C PHE A 105 -1.90 -3.27 6.56
N VAL A 106 -2.85 -3.66 7.37
CA VAL A 106 -2.76 -4.82 8.25
C VAL A 106 -3.91 -5.79 7.96
N HIS A 107 -3.76 -7.03 8.38
CA HIS A 107 -4.75 -8.09 8.11
C HIS A 107 -6.13 -7.83 8.73
N TYR A 108 -6.27 -6.89 9.67
CA TYR A 108 -7.55 -6.47 10.26
C TYR A 108 -8.08 -5.15 9.68
N THR A 109 -7.46 -4.59 8.64
CA THR A 109 -7.99 -3.44 7.90
C THR A 109 -9.36 -3.79 7.32
N LYS A 110 -10.33 -2.90 7.49
CA LYS A 110 -11.72 -3.11 7.03
C LYS A 110 -11.95 -2.43 5.69
N SER A 111 -12.88 -2.97 4.89
CA SER A 111 -13.29 -2.37 3.60
C SER A 111 -13.70 -0.92 3.76
N LYS A 112 -14.41 -0.58 4.84
CA LYS A 112 -14.84 0.80 5.14
C LYS A 112 -13.65 1.77 5.30
N GLU A 113 -12.52 1.31 5.83
CA GLU A 113 -11.31 2.14 5.96
C GLU A 113 -10.68 2.40 4.59
N ILE A 114 -10.75 1.43 3.69
CA ILE A 114 -10.32 1.60 2.29
C ILE A 114 -11.23 2.57 1.55
N ASP A 115 -12.54 2.49 1.74
CA ASP A 115 -13.50 3.43 1.13
C ASP A 115 -13.22 4.86 1.60
N LEU A 116 -13.01 5.08 2.89
CA LEU A 116 -12.64 6.39 3.45
C LEU A 116 -11.30 6.90 2.90
N LEU A 117 -10.34 6.02 2.71
CA LEU A 117 -9.05 6.38 2.13
C LEU A 117 -9.19 6.79 0.65
N ILE A 118 -9.98 6.05 -0.13
CA ILE A 118 -10.26 6.38 -1.53
C ILE A 118 -10.95 7.74 -1.62
N GLU A 119 -11.98 7.99 -0.81
CA GLU A 119 -12.68 9.27 -0.77
C GLU A 119 -11.74 10.42 -0.40
N ALA A 120 -10.88 10.21 0.61
CA ALA A 120 -9.90 11.21 1.00
C ALA A 120 -8.89 11.51 -0.11
N LEU A 121 -8.34 10.47 -0.74
CA LEU A 121 -7.39 10.61 -1.84
C LEU A 121 -8.03 11.28 -3.07
N ASP A 122 -9.28 11.00 -3.36
CA ASP A 122 -10.00 11.63 -4.48
C ASP A 122 -10.18 13.13 -4.29
N GLN A 123 -10.32 13.60 -3.05
CA GLN A 123 -10.41 15.02 -2.69
C GLN A 123 -9.05 15.72 -2.68
N ILE A 124 -7.97 15.00 -2.41
CA ILE A 124 -6.63 15.55 -2.18
C ILE A 124 -5.80 15.58 -3.46
N LEU A 125 -5.89 14.50 -4.26
CA LEU A 125 -5.17 14.32 -5.53
C LEU A 125 -5.97 14.83 -6.71
#